data_4f8b0348295e3f00c4c7b8e9e15ece26
#
_entry.id   4f8b0348295e3f00c4c7b8e9e15ece26
#
_cell.length_a   1.000
_cell.length_b   1.000
_cell.length_c   1.000
_cell.angle_alpha   90.00
_cell.angle_beta   90.00
_cell.angle_gamma   90.00
#
_symmetry.space_group_name_H-M   'P 1'
#
loop_
_entity.id
_entity.type
_entity.pdbx_description
1 polymer ?
#
loop_
_entity_poly.entity_id
_entity_poly.type
_entity_poly.pdbx_seq_one_letter_code
_entity_poly.pdbx_strand_id
1 'polypeptide(L)'
;SNDSYSQLFRGETAECVCQGLMDIFNYIGGVPTLLVFDNATGVGHRVMGQIHETELFARFRAHYGFRIRFCNPYAGYEKGNVENKVGTTRRNLFVPIPTYHDIEAYNRTLLDQHVKKASESHYKKGNVISELFEEDRKHFFLLPAKPFQVCRYETCRADGYGKICLDGKHFYSTKPENHNKRVMVGIRAHYIDILEPNGDLLVRHMRQYGNTRTDISDYSTSLEMLSKNIGAWDNSGFRKDAPELIREYIDNQSHSVRKSCVRLLSDLTKQY
;
A
#
# COMPACT_ATOMS: atom_id res chain seq x y z
N SER A 1 -14.69 -19.71 16.19
CA SER A 1 -15.11 -20.25 14.88
C SER A 1 -13.99 -20.95 14.11
N ASN A 2 -12.78 -20.49 14.19
CA ASN A 2 -11.68 -20.93 13.34
C ASN A 2 -11.80 -20.46 11.88
N ASP A 3 -12.59 -19.47 11.60
CA ASP A 3 -12.63 -18.80 10.31
C ASP A 3 -11.31 -18.07 10.02
N SER A 4 -11.01 -17.80 8.76
CA SER A 4 -9.73 -17.20 8.38
C SER A 4 -9.83 -16.39 7.11
N TYR A 5 -9.01 -15.34 7.04
CA TYR A 5 -8.92 -14.44 5.91
C TYR A 5 -7.45 -14.23 5.55
N SER A 6 -7.16 -14.05 4.29
CA SER A 6 -5.81 -13.75 3.78
C SER A 6 -5.88 -12.66 2.74
N GLN A 7 -4.92 -11.77 2.79
CA GLN A 7 -4.74 -10.72 1.80
C GLN A 7 -3.24 -10.56 1.52
N LEU A 8 -2.89 -10.42 0.25
CA LEU A 8 -1.52 -10.25 -0.20
C LEU A 8 -1.19 -8.77 -0.35
N PHE A 9 -0.05 -8.38 0.17
CA PHE A 9 0.55 -7.06 0.01
C PHE A 9 1.94 -7.17 -0.60
N ARG A 10 2.42 -6.09 -1.22
CA ARG A 10 3.79 -6.04 -1.78
C ARG A 10 4.87 -5.85 -0.73
N GLY A 11 4.51 -5.54 0.53
CA GLY A 11 5.44 -5.31 1.64
C GLY A 11 4.84 -5.65 2.99
N GLU A 12 5.67 -5.59 4.04
CA GLU A 12 5.33 -5.95 5.42
C GLU A 12 5.42 -4.72 6.36
N THR A 13 4.95 -3.57 5.89
CA THR A 13 5.02 -2.31 6.65
C THR A 13 3.78 -2.10 7.52
N ALA A 14 3.84 -1.13 8.43
CA ALA A 14 2.71 -0.75 9.28
C ALA A 14 1.49 -0.34 8.43
N GLU A 15 1.71 0.32 7.30
CA GLU A 15 0.65 0.72 6.38
C GLU A 15 -0.05 -0.51 5.77
N CYS A 16 0.72 -1.55 5.40
CA CYS A 16 0.15 -2.80 4.87
C CYS A 16 -0.67 -3.53 5.93
N VAL A 17 -0.18 -3.61 7.17
CA VAL A 17 -0.89 -4.27 8.27
C VAL A 17 -2.19 -3.53 8.61
N CYS A 18 -2.14 -2.21 8.77
CA CYS A 18 -3.33 -1.40 9.06
C CYS A 18 -4.35 -1.47 7.93
N GLN A 19 -3.91 -1.43 6.67
CA GLN A 19 -4.79 -1.57 5.51
C GLN A 19 -5.46 -2.94 5.49
N GLY A 20 -4.70 -4.01 5.67
CA GLY A 20 -5.24 -5.38 5.67
C GLY A 20 -6.24 -5.61 6.81
N LEU A 21 -5.95 -5.11 8.00
CA LEU A 21 -6.91 -5.18 9.12
C LEU A 21 -8.18 -4.38 8.84
N MET A 22 -8.06 -3.18 8.28
CA MET A 22 -9.21 -2.35 7.92
C MET A 22 -10.09 -3.04 6.87
N ASP A 23 -9.49 -3.63 5.84
CA ASP A 23 -10.19 -4.35 4.80
C ASP A 23 -10.94 -5.56 5.38
N ILE A 24 -10.29 -6.31 6.29
CA ILE A 24 -10.93 -7.44 6.99
C ILE A 24 -12.06 -6.95 7.90
N PHE A 25 -11.88 -5.89 8.69
CA PHE A 25 -12.94 -5.35 9.55
C PHE A 25 -14.16 -4.92 8.74
N ASN A 26 -13.95 -4.27 7.60
CA ASN A 26 -15.03 -3.88 6.70
C ASN A 26 -15.74 -5.12 6.12
N TYR A 27 -14.99 -6.14 5.72
CA TYR A 27 -15.53 -7.37 5.17
C TYR A 27 -16.38 -8.14 6.17
N ILE A 28 -15.86 -8.33 7.41
CA ILE A 28 -16.59 -9.07 8.47
C ILE A 28 -17.70 -8.22 9.14
N GLY A 29 -17.76 -6.92 8.83
CA GLY A 29 -18.79 -6.00 9.34
C GLY A 29 -18.63 -5.65 10.82
N GLY A 30 -17.42 -5.67 11.37
CA GLY A 30 -17.17 -5.32 12.77
C GLY A 30 -15.71 -5.46 13.17
N VAL A 31 -15.40 -5.08 14.40
CA VAL A 31 -14.04 -5.07 14.93
C VAL A 31 -13.92 -6.07 16.07
N PRO A 32 -13.06 -7.11 15.97
CA PRO A 32 -12.80 -8.01 17.09
C PRO A 32 -12.28 -7.25 18.31
N THR A 33 -12.75 -7.61 19.50
CA THR A 33 -12.40 -6.90 20.76
C THR A 33 -10.95 -7.08 21.18
N LEU A 34 -10.31 -8.16 20.75
CA LEU A 34 -8.91 -8.49 21.04
C LEU A 34 -8.25 -9.08 19.80
N LEU A 35 -7.12 -8.50 19.41
CA LEU A 35 -6.22 -9.06 18.39
C LEU A 35 -4.95 -9.61 19.04
N VAL A 36 -4.54 -10.80 18.63
CA VAL A 36 -3.32 -11.46 19.10
C VAL A 36 -2.33 -11.53 17.96
N PHE A 37 -1.14 -10.97 18.16
CA PHE A 37 -0.09 -10.92 17.15
C PHE A 37 1.08 -11.82 17.51
N ASP A 38 1.68 -12.45 16.50
CA ASP A 38 2.97 -13.10 16.58
C ASP A 38 4.01 -12.20 15.93
N ASN A 39 4.86 -11.55 16.74
CA ASN A 39 6.04 -10.74 16.33
C ASN A 39 5.91 -9.99 14.99
N ALA A 40 4.78 -9.32 14.77
CA ALA A 40 4.53 -8.56 13.55
C ALA A 40 5.26 -7.20 13.61
N THR A 41 6.36 -7.05 12.91
CA THR A 41 7.19 -5.82 12.91
C THR A 41 6.43 -4.58 12.45
N GLY A 42 5.46 -4.73 11.55
CA GLY A 42 4.56 -3.64 11.13
C GLY A 42 3.61 -3.16 12.22
N VAL A 43 3.35 -3.99 13.25
CA VAL A 43 2.54 -3.64 14.42
C VAL A 43 3.40 -2.99 15.49
N GLY A 44 4.54 -3.60 15.78
CA GLY A 44 5.47 -3.13 16.81
C GLY A 44 6.62 -4.09 17.03
N HIS A 45 7.51 -3.74 17.90
CA HIS A 45 8.68 -4.54 18.27
C HIS A 45 8.85 -4.58 19.78
N ARG A 46 9.48 -5.64 20.26
CA ARG A 46 9.76 -5.81 21.69
C ARG A 46 11.14 -5.27 22.02
N VAL A 47 11.21 -4.33 22.98
CA VAL A 47 12.46 -3.81 23.52
C VAL A 47 12.46 -4.02 25.02
N MET A 48 13.46 -4.67 25.58
CA MET A 48 13.60 -4.96 27.02
C MET A 48 12.31 -5.54 27.67
N GLY A 49 11.61 -6.43 26.94
CA GLY A 49 10.37 -7.04 27.42
C GLY A 49 9.09 -6.22 27.19
N GLN A 50 9.21 -4.95 26.88
CA GLN A 50 8.07 -4.07 26.58
C GLN A 50 7.80 -4.03 25.06
N ILE A 51 6.51 -3.90 24.72
CA ILE A 51 6.07 -3.78 23.33
C ILE A 51 5.96 -2.30 22.98
N HIS A 52 6.67 -1.91 21.93
CA HIS A 52 6.61 -0.58 21.34
C HIS A 52 5.84 -0.68 20.03
N GLU A 53 4.60 -0.21 20.03
CA GLU A 53 3.78 -0.12 18.82
C GLU A 53 4.35 0.93 17.87
N THR A 54 4.20 0.72 16.56
CA THR A 54 4.45 1.79 15.59
C THR A 54 3.38 2.89 15.77
N GLU A 55 3.76 4.14 15.56
CA GLU A 55 2.84 5.27 15.76
C GLU A 55 1.54 5.12 14.94
N LEU A 56 1.67 4.72 13.66
CA LEU A 56 0.52 4.50 12.79
C LEU A 56 -0.41 3.43 13.36
N PHE A 57 0.14 2.31 13.83
CA PHE A 57 -0.65 1.22 14.39
C PHE A 57 -1.31 1.61 15.71
N ALA A 58 -0.63 2.33 16.60
CA ALA A 58 -1.20 2.82 17.84
C ALA A 58 -2.41 3.75 17.60
N ARG A 59 -2.31 4.66 16.61
CA ARG A 59 -3.42 5.51 16.18
C ARG A 59 -4.57 4.70 15.57
N PHE A 60 -4.26 3.70 14.75
CA PHE A 60 -5.22 2.79 14.15
C PHE A 60 -5.97 2.01 15.24
N ARG A 61 -5.26 1.43 16.20
CA ARG A 61 -5.83 0.70 17.33
C ARG A 61 -6.75 1.59 18.18
N ALA A 62 -6.33 2.81 18.48
CA ALA A 62 -7.13 3.77 19.23
C ALA A 62 -8.43 4.14 18.48
N HIS A 63 -8.38 4.29 17.17
CA HIS A 63 -9.54 4.61 16.34
C HIS A 63 -10.61 3.51 16.33
N TYR A 64 -10.18 2.23 16.25
CA TYR A 64 -11.07 1.07 16.22
C TYR A 64 -11.41 0.52 17.61
N GLY A 65 -10.68 0.90 18.65
CA GLY A 65 -10.97 0.59 20.05
C GLY A 65 -10.62 -0.84 20.50
N PHE A 66 -9.95 -1.65 19.69
CA PHE A 66 -9.61 -3.02 20.03
C PHE A 66 -8.39 -3.10 20.97
N ARG A 67 -8.31 -4.20 21.73
CA ARG A 67 -7.14 -4.53 22.56
C ARG A 67 -6.17 -5.40 21.77
N ILE A 68 -4.90 -5.38 22.17
CA ILE A 68 -3.86 -6.22 21.58
C ILE A 68 -3.18 -7.09 22.64
N ARG A 69 -2.68 -8.22 22.20
CA ARG A 69 -1.77 -9.09 22.91
C ARG A 69 -0.73 -9.64 21.94
N PHE A 70 0.52 -9.67 22.35
CA PHE A 70 1.57 -10.35 21.61
C PHE A 70 1.82 -11.71 22.24
N CYS A 71 2.00 -12.74 21.39
CA CYS A 71 2.39 -14.06 21.87
C CYS A 71 3.72 -13.98 22.63
N ASN A 72 3.85 -14.75 23.69
CA ASN A 72 5.10 -14.86 24.41
C ASN A 72 6.14 -15.59 23.56
N PRO A 73 7.42 -15.14 23.59
CA PRO A 73 8.51 -15.93 23.04
C PRO A 73 8.49 -17.33 23.68
N TYR A 74 8.67 -18.36 22.87
CA TYR A 74 8.73 -19.78 23.31
C TYR A 74 7.42 -20.39 23.84
N ALA A 75 6.27 -19.70 23.78
CA ALA A 75 4.99 -20.25 24.19
C ALA A 75 4.29 -20.99 23.01
N GLY A 76 4.82 -22.15 22.63
CA GLY A 76 4.28 -22.95 21.50
C GLY A 76 2.81 -23.33 21.67
N TYR A 77 2.30 -23.45 22.89
CA TYR A 77 0.88 -23.77 23.16
C TYR A 77 -0.06 -22.58 22.85
N GLU A 78 0.40 -21.34 22.95
CA GLU A 78 -0.37 -20.14 22.55
C GLU A 78 -0.44 -20.00 21.02
N LYS A 79 0.56 -20.52 20.32
CA LYS A 79 0.72 -20.44 18.87
C LYS A 79 0.08 -21.58 18.09
N GLY A 80 -0.11 -22.73 18.71
CA GLY A 80 -0.44 -23.98 18.02
C GLY A 80 -1.61 -23.91 17.04
N ASN A 81 -2.68 -23.18 17.37
CA ASN A 81 -3.80 -23.00 16.45
C ASN A 81 -3.47 -22.02 15.31
N VAL A 82 -2.76 -20.94 15.61
CA VAL A 82 -2.39 -19.90 14.61
C VAL A 82 -1.33 -20.45 13.65
N GLU A 83 -0.28 -21.08 14.17
CA GLU A 83 0.79 -21.67 13.35
C GLU A 83 0.27 -22.77 12.43
N ASN A 84 -0.59 -23.67 12.96
CA ASN A 84 -1.24 -24.70 12.14
C ASN A 84 -2.13 -24.08 11.05
N LYS A 85 -2.88 -23.02 11.37
CA LYS A 85 -3.73 -22.35 10.39
C LYS A 85 -2.89 -21.62 9.34
N VAL A 86 -1.87 -20.85 9.75
CA VAL A 86 -0.92 -20.19 8.83
C VAL A 86 -0.21 -21.23 7.95
N GLY A 87 0.29 -22.32 8.53
CA GLY A 87 0.94 -23.40 7.78
C GLY A 87 0.00 -24.07 6.77
N THR A 88 -1.24 -24.32 7.15
CA THR A 88 -2.28 -24.88 6.27
C THR A 88 -2.65 -23.89 5.17
N THR A 89 -2.85 -22.63 5.51
CA THR A 89 -3.13 -21.56 4.54
C THR A 89 -2.01 -21.42 3.53
N ARG A 90 -0.75 -21.39 3.99
CA ARG A 90 0.42 -21.34 3.09
C ARG A 90 0.47 -22.53 2.13
N ARG A 91 0.33 -23.75 2.64
CA ARG A 91 0.35 -24.96 1.79
C ARG A 91 -0.77 -25.01 0.77
N ASN A 92 -1.96 -24.58 1.15
CA ASN A 92 -3.15 -24.72 0.31
C ASN A 92 -3.35 -23.56 -0.67
N LEU A 93 -2.91 -22.35 -0.32
CA LEU A 93 -3.17 -21.13 -1.09
C LEU A 93 -1.93 -20.52 -1.74
N PHE A 94 -0.73 -20.84 -1.22
CA PHE A 94 0.52 -20.22 -1.64
C PHE A 94 1.61 -21.23 -2.07
N VAL A 95 1.22 -22.49 -2.31
CA VAL A 95 2.11 -23.52 -2.86
C VAL A 95 1.40 -24.20 -4.04
N PRO A 96 1.96 -24.14 -5.26
CA PRO A 96 3.17 -23.40 -5.63
C PRO A 96 3.03 -21.89 -5.42
N ILE A 97 4.15 -21.15 -5.42
CA ILE A 97 4.13 -19.69 -5.28
C ILE A 97 3.24 -19.11 -6.39
N PRO A 98 2.19 -18.37 -6.02
CA PRO A 98 1.24 -17.86 -7.03
C PRO A 98 1.88 -16.82 -7.94
N THR A 99 1.58 -16.90 -9.22
CA THR A 99 1.84 -15.84 -10.19
C THR A 99 0.55 -15.08 -10.45
N TYR A 100 0.61 -13.76 -10.41
CA TYR A 100 -0.54 -12.89 -10.66
C TYR A 100 -0.10 -11.62 -11.40
N HIS A 101 -0.96 -11.13 -12.25
CA HIS A 101 -0.77 -9.84 -12.96
C HIS A 101 -1.35 -8.68 -12.14
N ASP A 102 -2.47 -8.92 -11.46
CA ASP A 102 -3.18 -7.97 -10.63
C ASP A 102 -3.35 -8.52 -9.20
N ILE A 103 -2.75 -7.83 -8.23
CA ILE A 103 -2.81 -8.22 -6.81
C ILE A 103 -4.23 -8.11 -6.23
N GLU A 104 -5.03 -7.14 -6.71
CA GLU A 104 -6.39 -6.96 -6.21
C GLU A 104 -7.31 -8.07 -6.73
N ALA A 105 -7.18 -8.45 -8.01
CA ALA A 105 -7.89 -9.60 -8.56
C ALA A 105 -7.49 -10.89 -7.83
N TYR A 106 -6.22 -11.08 -7.55
CA TYR A 106 -5.76 -12.22 -6.78
C TYR A 106 -6.33 -12.24 -5.35
N ASN A 107 -6.35 -11.10 -4.66
CA ASN A 107 -6.94 -10.98 -3.33
C ASN A 107 -8.44 -11.33 -3.32
N ARG A 108 -9.19 -11.01 -4.37
CA ARG A 108 -10.58 -11.47 -4.52
C ARG A 108 -10.68 -12.99 -4.59
N THR A 109 -9.79 -13.65 -5.34
CA THR A 109 -9.78 -15.11 -5.42
C THR A 109 -9.42 -15.78 -4.09
N LEU A 110 -8.53 -15.16 -3.29
CA LEU A 110 -8.23 -15.62 -1.93
C LEU A 110 -9.46 -15.55 -1.04
N LEU A 111 -10.21 -14.45 -1.12
CA LEU A 111 -11.43 -14.26 -0.35
C LEU A 111 -12.48 -15.34 -0.69
N ASP A 112 -12.71 -15.61 -1.99
CA ASP A 112 -13.63 -16.66 -2.45
C ASP A 112 -13.23 -18.04 -1.92
N GLN A 113 -11.94 -18.33 -1.85
CA GLN A 113 -11.44 -19.59 -1.29
C GLN A 113 -11.69 -19.69 0.23
N HIS A 114 -11.56 -18.58 0.96
CA HIS A 114 -11.89 -18.54 2.39
C HIS A 114 -13.39 -18.71 2.63
N VAL A 115 -14.24 -18.10 1.83
CA VAL A 115 -15.70 -18.29 1.89
C VAL A 115 -16.07 -19.76 1.67
N LYS A 116 -15.47 -20.44 0.69
CA LYS A 116 -15.68 -21.87 0.47
C LYS A 116 -15.26 -22.70 1.69
N LYS A 117 -14.12 -22.39 2.32
CA LYS A 117 -13.65 -23.08 3.53
C LYS A 117 -14.55 -22.81 4.75
N ALA A 118 -15.16 -21.64 4.86
CA ALA A 118 -16.09 -21.32 5.94
C ALA A 118 -17.37 -22.15 5.90
N SER A 119 -17.73 -22.75 4.75
CA SER A 119 -18.84 -23.71 4.62
C SER A 119 -18.52 -25.13 5.09
N GLU A 120 -17.25 -25.44 5.41
CA GLU A 120 -16.82 -26.73 5.92
C GLU A 120 -17.14 -26.89 7.43
N SER A 121 -17.22 -28.14 7.90
CA SER A 121 -17.41 -28.42 9.31
C SER A 121 -16.14 -28.18 10.12
N HIS A 122 -16.32 -27.59 11.31
CA HIS A 122 -15.22 -27.36 12.25
C HIS A 122 -14.70 -28.71 12.79
N TYR A 123 -13.42 -28.96 12.67
CA TYR A 123 -12.77 -30.27 12.96
C TYR A 123 -12.98 -30.82 14.37
N LYS A 124 -13.32 -29.99 15.38
CA LYS A 124 -13.60 -30.39 16.76
C LYS A 124 -15.06 -30.30 17.16
N LYS A 125 -15.78 -29.29 16.62
CA LYS A 125 -17.13 -28.94 17.10
C LYS A 125 -18.24 -29.56 16.23
N GLY A 126 -17.94 -29.98 15.00
CA GLY A 126 -18.90 -30.55 14.06
C GLY A 126 -19.85 -29.54 13.41
N ASN A 127 -20.00 -28.32 13.95
CA ASN A 127 -20.78 -27.24 13.37
C ASN A 127 -20.07 -26.63 12.17
N VAL A 128 -20.81 -26.00 11.28
CA VAL A 128 -20.25 -25.24 10.16
C VAL A 128 -19.45 -24.03 10.68
N ILE A 129 -18.28 -23.75 10.09
CA ILE A 129 -17.38 -22.68 10.54
C ILE A 129 -18.07 -21.32 10.50
N SER A 130 -18.83 -21.03 9.42
CA SER A 130 -19.56 -19.77 9.27
C SER A 130 -20.64 -19.56 10.35
N GLU A 131 -21.33 -20.64 10.77
CA GLU A 131 -22.30 -20.55 11.88
C GLU A 131 -21.60 -20.19 13.20
N LEU A 132 -20.45 -20.81 13.47
CA LEU A 132 -19.65 -20.48 14.64
C LEU A 132 -19.09 -19.06 14.58
N PHE A 133 -18.83 -18.55 13.39
CA PHE A 133 -18.37 -17.19 13.21
C PHE A 133 -19.46 -16.15 13.50
N GLU A 134 -20.72 -16.43 13.15
CA GLU A 134 -21.85 -15.56 13.52
C GLU A 134 -22.00 -15.42 15.04
N GLU A 135 -21.69 -16.46 15.83
CA GLU A 135 -21.64 -16.33 17.28
C GLU A 135 -20.49 -15.43 17.75
N ASP A 136 -19.29 -15.58 17.16
CA ASP A 136 -18.14 -14.71 17.47
C ASP A 136 -18.47 -13.25 17.13
N ARG A 137 -19.16 -13.00 16.02
CA ARG A 137 -19.52 -11.68 15.49
C ARG A 137 -20.43 -10.88 16.43
N LYS A 138 -21.27 -11.53 17.23
CA LYS A 138 -22.11 -10.87 18.25
C LYS A 138 -21.30 -10.08 19.29
N HIS A 139 -20.03 -10.39 19.45
CA HIS A 139 -19.12 -9.75 20.40
C HIS A 139 -18.20 -8.69 19.78
N PHE A 140 -18.37 -8.38 18.49
CA PHE A 140 -17.56 -7.37 17.83
C PHE A 140 -18.01 -5.95 18.19
N PHE A 141 -17.06 -5.03 18.19
CA PHE A 141 -17.41 -3.62 18.19
C PHE A 141 -17.97 -3.21 16.82
N LEU A 142 -18.84 -2.21 16.82
CA LEU A 142 -19.32 -1.62 15.59
C LEU A 142 -18.19 -0.90 14.85
N LEU A 143 -18.29 -0.92 13.53
CA LEU A 143 -17.39 -0.13 12.71
C LEU A 143 -17.58 1.37 12.98
N PRO A 144 -16.49 2.15 13.07
CA PRO A 144 -16.60 3.61 13.16
C PRO A 144 -17.32 4.18 11.93
N ALA A 145 -18.08 5.26 12.13
CA ALA A 145 -18.80 5.94 11.05
C ALA A 145 -17.85 6.47 9.94
N LYS A 146 -16.62 6.80 10.30
CA LYS A 146 -15.56 7.18 9.34
C LYS A 146 -14.44 6.17 9.43
N PRO A 147 -13.99 5.58 8.28
CA PRO A 147 -12.84 4.68 8.28
C PRO A 147 -11.57 5.42 8.68
N PHE A 148 -10.62 4.71 9.27
CA PHE A 148 -9.30 5.25 9.55
C PHE A 148 -8.56 5.54 8.25
N GLN A 149 -7.90 6.68 8.18
CA GLN A 149 -7.07 7.00 7.04
C GLN A 149 -5.68 6.39 7.22
N VAL A 150 -5.44 5.24 6.58
CA VAL A 150 -4.15 4.55 6.63
C VAL A 150 -3.14 5.33 5.80
N CYS A 151 -2.47 6.27 6.45
CA CYS A 151 -1.45 7.11 5.82
C CYS A 151 -0.46 7.60 6.88
N ARG A 152 0.83 7.47 6.58
CA ARG A 152 1.92 8.06 7.35
C ARG A 152 2.48 9.25 6.58
N TYR A 153 2.60 10.40 7.22
CA TYR A 153 3.11 11.60 6.58
C TYR A 153 4.58 11.81 6.95
N GLU A 154 5.39 12.07 5.95
CA GLU A 154 6.80 12.41 6.09
C GLU A 154 7.16 13.64 5.26
N THR A 155 8.20 14.34 5.67
CA THR A 155 8.80 15.41 4.88
C THR A 155 10.09 14.91 4.26
N CYS A 156 10.11 14.74 2.95
CA CYS A 156 11.26 14.30 2.18
C CYS A 156 11.93 15.49 1.48
N ARG A 157 13.25 15.45 1.32
CA ARG A 157 13.96 16.42 0.48
C ARG A 157 14.01 15.90 -0.95
N ALA A 158 13.50 16.69 -1.89
CA ALA A 158 13.67 16.40 -3.30
C ALA A 158 15.11 16.72 -3.75
N ASP A 159 15.61 15.94 -4.68
CA ASP A 159 16.92 16.12 -5.30
C ASP A 159 16.93 17.27 -6.34
N GLY A 160 18.07 17.44 -7.05
CA GLY A 160 18.20 18.46 -8.11
C GLY A 160 17.29 18.24 -9.31
N TYR A 161 16.68 17.06 -9.45
CA TYR A 161 15.71 16.71 -10.51
C TYR A 161 14.26 16.77 -10.03
N GLY A 162 14.02 17.20 -8.79
CA GLY A 162 12.68 17.23 -8.21
C GLY A 162 12.15 15.85 -7.83
N LYS A 163 13.01 14.86 -7.57
CA LYS A 163 12.61 13.52 -7.13
C LYS A 163 12.87 13.35 -5.64
N ILE A 164 11.96 12.68 -4.95
CA ILE A 164 12.18 12.21 -3.59
C ILE A 164 12.66 10.77 -3.59
N CYS A 165 13.38 10.37 -2.55
CA CYS A 165 13.83 8.99 -2.36
C CYS A 165 13.26 8.44 -1.06
N LEU A 166 12.55 7.33 -1.13
CA LEU A 166 12.06 6.56 0.01
C LEU A 166 12.87 5.26 0.17
N ASP A 167 13.04 4.84 1.43
CA ASP A 167 13.78 3.63 1.80
C ASP A 167 15.21 3.55 1.20
N GLY A 168 15.80 4.70 0.83
CA GLY A 168 17.12 4.82 0.23
C GLY A 168 17.26 4.29 -1.20
N LYS A 169 16.19 3.87 -1.87
CA LYS A 169 16.25 3.16 -3.17
C LYS A 169 15.11 3.48 -4.13
N HIS A 170 13.96 3.88 -3.65
CA HIS A 170 12.78 4.10 -4.48
C HIS A 170 12.59 5.59 -4.75
N PHE A 171 12.82 6.00 -5.98
CA PHE A 171 12.74 7.40 -6.40
C PHE A 171 11.37 7.66 -7.03
N TYR A 172 10.78 8.79 -6.67
CA TYR A 172 9.47 9.24 -7.16
C TYR A 172 9.57 10.69 -7.60
N SER A 173 9.07 10.98 -8.80
CA SER A 173 9.01 12.36 -9.28
C SER A 173 8.01 13.19 -8.46
N THR A 174 8.33 14.46 -8.31
CA THR A 174 7.40 15.47 -7.82
C THR A 174 7.13 16.46 -8.96
N LYS A 175 7.37 17.74 -8.77
CA LYS A 175 7.38 18.74 -9.84
C LYS A 175 8.76 19.41 -9.92
N PRO A 176 9.17 19.90 -11.08
CA PRO A 176 10.49 20.53 -11.26
C PRO A 176 10.78 21.66 -10.28
N GLU A 177 9.75 22.43 -9.87
CA GLU A 177 9.87 23.53 -8.94
C GLU A 177 10.23 23.09 -7.51
N ASN A 178 10.08 21.80 -7.22
CA ASN A 178 10.42 21.20 -5.93
C ASN A 178 11.91 20.82 -5.81
N HIS A 179 12.75 21.08 -6.84
CA HIS A 179 14.18 20.76 -6.80
C HIS A 179 14.83 21.32 -5.52
N ASN A 180 15.56 20.50 -4.82
CA ASN A 180 16.23 20.79 -3.54
C ASN A 180 15.33 21.30 -2.40
N LYS A 181 14.00 21.25 -2.54
CA LYS A 181 13.03 21.65 -1.51
C LYS A 181 12.55 20.47 -0.67
N ARG A 182 11.95 20.77 0.48
CA ARG A 182 11.23 19.80 1.29
C ARG A 182 9.80 19.67 0.76
N VAL A 183 9.37 18.43 0.61
CA VAL A 183 8.06 18.07 0.07
C VAL A 183 7.35 17.18 1.07
N MET A 184 6.08 17.42 1.34
CA MET A 184 5.26 16.55 2.17
C MET A 184 4.81 15.33 1.37
N VAL A 185 4.94 14.16 1.97
CA VAL A 185 4.66 12.86 1.35
C VAL A 185 3.72 12.07 2.23
N GLY A 186 2.61 11.61 1.67
CA GLY A 186 1.71 10.65 2.30
C GLY A 186 2.06 9.22 1.86
N ILE A 187 2.47 8.39 2.81
CA ILE A 187 2.90 7.01 2.57
C ILE A 187 1.75 6.07 2.94
N ARG A 188 1.21 5.35 1.95
CA ARG A 188 0.13 4.37 2.10
C ARG A 188 0.62 2.95 1.78
N ALA A 189 -0.22 1.97 1.95
CA ALA A 189 0.10 0.57 1.62
C ALA A 189 0.38 0.36 0.12
N HIS A 190 -0.36 1.02 -0.76
CA HIS A 190 -0.24 0.80 -2.22
C HIS A 190 0.27 2.02 -2.98
N TYR A 191 0.24 3.20 -2.36
CA TYR A 191 0.51 4.48 -3.03
C TYR A 191 1.43 5.37 -2.21
N ILE A 192 2.11 6.25 -2.92
CA ILE A 192 2.84 7.40 -2.39
C ILE A 192 2.16 8.65 -2.93
N ASP A 193 1.65 9.48 -2.04
CA ASP A 193 1.01 10.75 -2.35
C ASP A 193 2.01 11.89 -2.16
N ILE A 194 2.35 12.59 -3.23
CA ILE A 194 3.13 13.83 -3.15
C ILE A 194 2.14 14.97 -2.96
N LEU A 195 2.35 15.79 -1.94
CA LEU A 195 1.41 16.83 -1.57
C LEU A 195 1.96 18.23 -1.84
N GLU A 196 1.06 19.12 -2.20
CA GLU A 196 1.33 20.57 -2.24
C GLU A 196 1.42 21.14 -0.81
N PRO A 197 2.00 22.34 -0.61
CA PRO A 197 2.09 22.98 0.71
C PRO A 197 0.75 23.21 1.41
N ASN A 198 -0.35 23.33 0.66
CA ASN A 198 -1.71 23.45 1.19
C ASN A 198 -2.35 22.11 1.56
N GLY A 199 -1.66 20.99 1.31
CA GLY A 199 -2.12 19.62 1.60
C GLY A 199 -2.86 18.95 0.44
N ASP A 200 -3.07 19.61 -0.68
CA ASP A 200 -3.69 19.03 -1.86
C ASP A 200 -2.77 18.00 -2.51
N LEU A 201 -3.37 17.00 -3.16
CA LEU A 201 -2.63 15.99 -3.90
C LEU A 201 -2.02 16.61 -5.16
N LEU A 202 -0.68 16.58 -5.26
CA LEU A 202 0.03 16.95 -6.48
C LEU A 202 0.09 15.77 -7.46
N VAL A 203 0.62 14.64 -7.00
CA VAL A 203 0.75 13.41 -7.81
C VAL A 203 0.74 12.18 -6.93
N ARG A 204 0.15 11.08 -7.43
CA ARG A 204 0.12 9.77 -6.77
C ARG A 204 0.92 8.77 -7.58
N HIS A 205 1.85 8.10 -6.92
CA HIS A 205 2.62 7.01 -7.50
C HIS A 205 2.25 5.66 -6.87
N MET A 206 2.36 4.58 -7.66
CA MET A 206 2.36 3.23 -7.12
C MET A 206 3.59 3.03 -6.25
N ARG A 207 3.39 2.66 -4.97
CA ARG A 207 4.49 2.41 -4.04
C ARG A 207 5.31 1.21 -4.47
N GLN A 208 6.61 1.39 -4.51
CA GLN A 208 7.58 0.34 -4.77
C GLN A 208 8.09 -0.26 -3.47
N TYR A 209 8.42 -1.54 -3.52
CA TYR A 209 8.93 -2.32 -2.40
C TYR A 209 10.13 -3.16 -2.84
N GLY A 210 10.84 -3.71 -1.86
CA GLY A 210 11.97 -4.60 -2.09
C GLY A 210 13.31 -3.87 -2.10
N ASN A 211 14.35 -4.57 -2.58
CA ASN A 211 15.73 -4.12 -2.46
C ASN A 211 16.31 -3.54 -3.75
N THR A 212 15.62 -3.67 -4.85
CA THR A 212 16.06 -3.15 -6.15
C THR A 212 15.75 -1.66 -6.24
N ARG A 213 16.71 -0.88 -6.71
CA ARG A 213 16.50 0.54 -6.99
C ARG A 213 15.44 0.71 -8.08
N THR A 214 14.47 1.58 -7.83
CA THR A 214 13.43 1.95 -8.79
C THR A 214 13.36 3.46 -8.96
N ASP A 215 12.96 3.89 -10.14
CA ASP A 215 12.73 5.29 -10.48
C ASP A 215 11.38 5.39 -11.19
N ILE A 216 10.40 6.00 -10.50
CA ILE A 216 9.04 6.16 -10.97
C ILE A 216 8.81 7.63 -11.29
N SER A 217 8.57 7.91 -12.55
CA SER A 217 8.31 9.26 -13.04
C SER A 217 6.87 9.39 -13.53
N ASP A 218 6.20 10.42 -13.05
CA ASP A 218 4.97 10.94 -13.61
C ASP A 218 5.30 12.26 -14.31
N TYR A 219 5.05 12.33 -15.59
CA TYR A 219 5.41 13.49 -16.40
C TYR A 219 4.31 14.54 -16.48
N SER A 220 3.12 14.30 -15.94
CA SER A 220 2.01 15.27 -15.93
C SER A 220 2.42 16.62 -15.34
N THR A 221 3.23 16.59 -14.28
CA THR A 221 3.72 17.81 -13.61
C THR A 221 4.87 18.51 -14.34
N SER A 222 5.64 17.80 -15.13
CA SER A 222 6.82 18.33 -15.84
C SER A 222 6.53 18.78 -17.28
N LEU A 223 5.57 18.17 -17.96
CA LEU A 223 5.21 18.50 -19.34
C LEU A 223 4.70 19.94 -19.49
N GLU A 224 3.95 20.43 -18.51
CA GLU A 224 3.48 21.81 -18.54
C GLU A 224 4.64 22.81 -18.53
N MET A 225 5.63 22.59 -17.65
CA MET A 225 6.81 23.44 -17.58
C MET A 225 7.68 23.29 -18.83
N LEU A 226 7.81 22.07 -19.35
CA LEU A 226 8.53 21.80 -20.58
C LEU A 226 7.89 22.50 -21.79
N SER A 227 6.55 22.57 -21.84
CA SER A 227 5.83 23.31 -22.87
C SER A 227 6.06 24.82 -22.81
N LYS A 228 6.32 25.37 -21.62
CA LYS A 228 6.70 26.77 -21.44
C LYS A 228 8.16 27.04 -21.82
N ASN A 229 9.04 26.07 -21.57
CA ASN A 229 10.49 26.15 -21.86
C ASN A 229 10.94 24.97 -22.73
N ILE A 230 10.53 24.97 -23.99
CA ILE A 230 10.78 23.88 -24.93
C ILE A 230 12.27 23.69 -25.25
N GLY A 231 13.13 24.69 -25.02
CA GLY A 231 14.58 24.56 -25.14
C GLY A 231 15.20 23.50 -24.20
N ALA A 232 14.49 23.12 -23.12
CA ALA A 232 14.91 22.05 -22.24
C ALA A 232 14.55 20.63 -22.76
N TRP A 233 13.88 20.52 -23.91
CA TRP A 233 13.42 19.26 -24.48
C TRP A 233 14.54 18.21 -24.61
N ASP A 234 15.65 18.58 -25.22
CA ASP A 234 16.74 17.65 -25.55
C ASP A 234 17.38 17.00 -24.32
N ASN A 235 17.30 17.65 -23.16
CA ASN A 235 17.82 17.19 -21.88
C ASN A 235 16.72 16.69 -20.91
N SER A 236 15.45 16.68 -21.34
CA SER A 236 14.34 16.32 -20.48
C SER A 236 14.29 14.82 -20.18
N GLY A 237 13.87 14.46 -18.97
CA GLY A 237 13.61 13.06 -18.61
C GLY A 237 12.49 12.46 -19.47
N PHE A 238 11.43 13.25 -19.77
CA PHE A 238 10.35 12.80 -20.63
C PHE A 238 10.83 12.36 -22.00
N ARG A 239 11.71 13.13 -22.68
CA ARG A 239 12.26 12.73 -23.98
C ARG A 239 13.02 11.41 -23.90
N LYS A 240 13.75 11.15 -22.81
CA LYS A 240 14.50 9.89 -22.64
C LYS A 240 13.59 8.68 -22.49
N ASP A 241 12.46 8.84 -21.79
CA ASP A 241 11.54 7.76 -21.46
C ASP A 241 10.35 7.67 -22.44
N ALA A 242 10.17 8.67 -23.30
CA ALA A 242 9.11 8.69 -24.32
C ALA A 242 9.25 7.52 -25.32
N PRO A 243 8.14 6.92 -25.74
CA PRO A 243 8.14 5.95 -26.84
C PRO A 243 8.87 6.50 -28.07
N GLU A 244 9.63 5.65 -28.73
CA GLU A 244 10.52 6.03 -29.84
C GLU A 244 9.80 6.84 -30.93
N LEU A 245 8.62 6.41 -31.34
CA LEU A 245 7.82 7.10 -32.35
C LEU A 245 7.45 8.53 -31.93
N ILE A 246 7.09 8.74 -30.66
CA ILE A 246 6.74 10.07 -30.14
C ILE A 246 7.98 10.96 -30.06
N ARG A 247 9.11 10.40 -29.59
CA ARG A 247 10.37 11.09 -29.49
C ARG A 247 10.85 11.55 -30.86
N GLU A 248 10.93 10.63 -31.83
CA GLU A 248 11.38 10.94 -33.20
C GLU A 248 10.47 11.96 -33.89
N TYR A 249 9.15 11.81 -33.72
CA TYR A 249 8.21 12.79 -34.27
C TYR A 249 8.50 14.19 -33.75
N ILE A 250 8.63 14.36 -32.42
CA ILE A 250 8.85 15.66 -31.80
C ILE A 250 10.25 16.22 -32.11
N ASP A 251 11.28 15.37 -32.13
CA ASP A 251 12.66 15.76 -32.46
C ASP A 251 12.79 16.36 -33.86
N ASN A 252 12.01 15.87 -34.82
CA ASN A 252 12.01 16.33 -36.18
C ASN A 252 11.17 17.60 -36.46
N GLN A 253 10.50 18.15 -35.41
CA GLN A 253 9.66 19.32 -35.56
C GLN A 253 10.43 20.64 -35.33
N SER A 254 9.91 21.72 -35.94
CA SER A 254 10.36 23.08 -35.61
C SER A 254 10.07 23.43 -34.14
N HIS A 255 10.79 24.40 -33.58
CA HIS A 255 10.64 24.82 -32.19
C HIS A 255 9.19 25.15 -31.81
N SER A 256 8.44 25.84 -32.68
CA SER A 256 7.03 26.19 -32.43
C SER A 256 6.11 24.98 -32.42
N VAL A 257 6.28 24.06 -33.38
CA VAL A 257 5.49 22.82 -33.48
C VAL A 257 5.83 21.89 -32.32
N ARG A 258 7.11 21.74 -31.98
CA ARG A 258 7.57 20.98 -30.81
C ARG A 258 6.89 21.45 -29.53
N LYS A 259 6.80 22.78 -29.33
CA LYS A 259 6.09 23.38 -28.19
C LYS A 259 4.61 23.01 -28.16
N SER A 260 3.96 23.05 -29.32
CA SER A 260 2.54 22.69 -29.43
C SER A 260 2.29 21.19 -29.14
N CYS A 261 3.19 20.30 -29.63
CA CYS A 261 3.12 18.88 -29.34
C CYS A 261 3.26 18.58 -27.84
N VAL A 262 4.26 19.19 -27.18
CA VAL A 262 4.45 19.00 -25.73
C VAL A 262 3.29 19.57 -24.93
N ARG A 263 2.69 20.68 -25.36
CA ARG A 263 1.48 21.22 -24.72
C ARG A 263 0.30 20.28 -24.87
N LEU A 264 0.09 19.70 -26.06
CA LEU A 264 -0.97 18.73 -26.28
C LEU A 264 -0.79 17.50 -25.37
N LEU A 265 0.44 16.98 -25.25
CA LEU A 265 0.75 15.88 -24.33
C LEU A 265 0.44 16.25 -22.88
N SER A 266 0.80 17.48 -22.46
CA SER A 266 0.46 17.97 -21.12
C SER A 266 -1.05 18.04 -20.86
N ASP A 267 -1.82 18.47 -21.84
CA ASP A 267 -3.27 18.57 -21.72
C ASP A 267 -3.93 17.18 -21.69
N LEU A 268 -3.41 16.22 -22.46
CA LEU A 268 -3.86 14.83 -22.44
C LEU A 268 -3.60 14.14 -21.09
N THR A 269 -2.43 14.34 -20.49
CA THR A 269 -2.11 13.74 -19.17
C THR A 269 -2.93 14.28 -18.01
N LYS A 270 -3.65 15.41 -18.20
CA LYS A 270 -4.59 15.95 -17.21
C LYS A 270 -6.00 15.37 -17.32
N GLN A 271 -6.31 14.69 -18.43
CA GLN A 271 -7.64 14.13 -18.71
C GLN A 271 -7.74 12.62 -18.35
N TYR A 272 -6.62 11.96 -18.23
CA TYR A 272 -6.50 10.52 -17.92
C TYR A 272 -5.64 10.29 -16.68
#